data_3418904ef263b483609c3186a78f0765
#
_entry.id   3418904ef263b483609c3186a78f0765
#
_cell.length_a   1.000
_cell.length_b   1.000
_cell.length_c   1.000
_cell.angle_alpha   90.00
_cell.angle_beta   90.00
_cell.angle_gamma   90.00
#
_symmetry.space_group_name_H-M   'P 1'
#
loop_
_entity.id
_entity.type
_entity.pdbx_description
1 polymer ?
#
loop_
_entity_poly.entity_id
_entity_poly.type
_entity_poly.pdbx_seq_one_letter_code
_entity_poly.pdbx_strand_id
1 'polypeptide(L)'
;MVDFAEHRKALLCNDAQSIADYQSAMGEAVKAVSAWLQNDKMYTGGSIKDLRAAISFHPSKEGLGVQQSLQRMVELFLNKSLKVHHPHSLAHLHCPTMVMSQIAEVLINATNQSMDSWDQSPAGSLMEVQLIDWL
;
A
#
# COMPACT_ATOMS: atom_id res chain seq x y z
N MET A 1 -25.07 14.46 11.48
CA MET A 1 -23.79 15.04 11.94
C MET A 1 -22.79 13.93 11.87
N VAL A 2 -21.72 14.09 11.10
CA VAL A 2 -20.66 13.07 10.98
C VAL A 2 -19.90 13.06 12.31
N ASP A 3 -19.78 11.89 12.95
CA ASP A 3 -19.01 11.77 14.20
C ASP A 3 -17.51 11.75 13.85
N PHE A 4 -16.90 12.92 13.92
CA PHE A 4 -15.46 13.07 13.66
C PHE A 4 -14.58 12.26 14.63
N ALA A 5 -15.06 11.94 15.83
CA ALA A 5 -14.30 11.16 16.80
C ALA A 5 -14.11 9.70 16.34
N GLU A 6 -15.12 9.12 15.69
CA GLU A 6 -15.03 7.77 15.15
C GLU A 6 -14.16 7.70 13.90
N HIS A 7 -14.24 8.71 13.03
CA HIS A 7 -13.41 8.77 11.83
C HIS A 7 -11.92 9.04 12.14
N ARG A 8 -11.64 9.72 13.24
CA ARG A 8 -10.25 9.95 13.69
C ARG A 8 -9.48 8.67 13.97
N LYS A 9 -10.14 7.58 14.35
CA LYS A 9 -9.51 6.26 14.57
C LYS A 9 -8.91 5.65 13.30
N ALA A 10 -9.32 6.12 12.12
CA ALA A 10 -8.79 5.67 10.84
C ALA A 10 -7.60 6.51 10.35
N LEU A 11 -7.26 7.59 11.05
CA LEU A 11 -6.18 8.50 10.67
C LEU A 11 -4.91 8.19 11.46
N LEU A 12 -3.75 8.33 10.82
CA LEU A 12 -2.48 8.27 11.51
C LEU A 12 -2.28 9.56 12.31
N CYS A 13 -2.34 9.43 13.63
CA CYS A 13 -2.24 10.52 14.59
C CYS A 13 -1.08 10.27 15.56
N ASN A 14 -0.71 11.30 16.33
CA ASN A 14 0.41 11.27 17.28
C ASN A 14 0.03 10.72 18.68
N ASP A 15 -1.11 10.04 18.83
CA ASP A 15 -1.49 9.37 20.06
C ASP A 15 -1.02 7.91 20.09
N ALA A 16 -0.87 7.36 21.30
CA ALA A 16 -0.32 6.03 21.49
C ALA A 16 -1.15 4.90 20.82
N GLN A 17 -2.50 5.05 20.78
CA GLN A 17 -3.35 4.06 20.15
C GLN A 17 -3.19 4.06 18.63
N SER A 18 -3.20 5.25 18.00
CA SER A 18 -2.99 5.37 16.55
C SER A 18 -1.62 4.81 16.12
N ILE A 19 -0.57 5.06 16.90
CA ILE A 19 0.76 4.52 16.65
C ILE A 19 0.76 2.98 16.75
N ALA A 20 0.13 2.42 17.76
CA ALA A 20 0.03 0.97 17.93
C ALA A 20 -0.77 0.30 16.81
N ASP A 21 -1.89 0.89 16.42
CA ASP A 21 -2.74 0.42 15.32
C ASP A 21 -1.99 0.47 13.98
N TYR A 22 -1.23 1.54 13.73
CA TYR A 22 -0.37 1.67 12.55
C TYR A 22 0.70 0.58 12.51
N GLN A 23 1.44 0.38 13.61
CA GLN A 23 2.48 -0.65 13.70
C GLN A 23 1.90 -2.05 13.45
N SER A 24 0.75 -2.34 14.06
CA SER A 24 0.05 -3.61 13.89
C SER A 24 -0.38 -3.82 12.44
N ALA A 25 -1.05 -2.84 11.83
CA ALA A 25 -1.56 -2.92 10.46
C ALA A 25 -0.42 -3.07 9.44
N MET A 26 0.65 -2.29 9.59
CA MET A 26 1.84 -2.39 8.72
C MET A 26 2.55 -3.72 8.89
N GLY A 27 2.65 -4.25 10.12
CA GLY A 27 3.20 -5.56 10.38
C GLY A 27 2.42 -6.68 9.68
N GLU A 28 1.10 -6.65 9.72
CA GLU A 28 0.24 -7.61 9.01
C GLU A 28 0.35 -7.46 7.48
N ALA A 29 0.44 -6.24 6.96
CA ALA A 29 0.65 -6.02 5.52
C ALA A 29 1.99 -6.61 5.04
N VAL A 30 3.07 -6.40 5.79
CA VAL A 30 4.40 -6.99 5.49
C VAL A 30 4.35 -8.52 5.53
N LYS A 31 3.68 -9.12 6.53
CA LYS A 31 3.48 -10.58 6.59
C LYS A 31 2.71 -11.11 5.39
N ALA A 32 1.64 -10.43 4.98
CA ALA A 32 0.84 -10.81 3.83
C ALA A 32 1.66 -10.79 2.53
N VAL A 33 2.43 -9.73 2.29
CA VAL A 33 3.34 -9.62 1.15
C VAL A 33 4.42 -10.71 1.18
N SER A 34 5.01 -10.96 2.35
CA SER A 34 6.03 -12.02 2.52
C SER A 34 5.47 -13.41 2.22
N ALA A 35 4.28 -13.72 2.70
CA ALA A 35 3.60 -14.98 2.41
C ALA A 35 3.26 -15.12 0.91
N TRP A 36 2.81 -14.04 0.28
CA TRP A 36 2.57 -14.01 -1.16
C TRP A 36 3.84 -14.23 -1.96
N LEU A 37 4.97 -13.64 -1.58
CA LEU A 37 6.27 -13.83 -2.21
C LEU A 37 6.77 -15.27 -2.12
N GLN A 38 6.54 -15.95 -1.00
CA GLN A 38 6.95 -17.35 -0.75
C GLN A 38 6.13 -18.37 -1.54
N ASN A 39 4.94 -18.03 -1.99
CA ASN A 39 4.15 -18.92 -2.84
C ASN A 39 4.81 -19.05 -4.20
N ASP A 40 5.05 -20.28 -4.69
CA ASP A 40 5.76 -20.60 -5.92
C ASP A 40 4.95 -20.41 -7.22
N LYS A 41 3.66 -20.09 -7.12
CA LYS A 41 2.83 -19.85 -8.30
C LYS A 41 3.00 -18.43 -8.82
N MET A 42 3.33 -18.31 -10.10
CA MET A 42 3.48 -17.02 -10.78
C MET A 42 2.19 -16.20 -10.78
N TYR A 43 1.04 -16.87 -10.97
CA TYR A 43 -0.27 -16.23 -11.06
C TYR A 43 -1.37 -17.17 -10.54
N THR A 44 -2.25 -16.63 -9.71
CA THR A 44 -3.38 -17.36 -9.11
C THR A 44 -4.72 -16.67 -9.33
N GLY A 45 -4.76 -15.61 -10.13
CA GLY A 45 -5.94 -14.76 -10.32
C GLY A 45 -7.08 -15.42 -11.10
N GLY A 46 -6.78 -16.38 -11.95
CA GLY A 46 -7.79 -16.99 -12.83
C GLY A 46 -8.05 -16.18 -14.11
N SER A 47 -9.17 -16.45 -14.79
CA SER A 47 -9.57 -15.73 -15.99
C SER A 47 -10.16 -14.35 -15.66
N ILE A 48 -10.27 -13.49 -16.69
CA ILE A 48 -10.97 -12.19 -16.55
C ILE A 48 -12.40 -12.36 -16.07
N LYS A 49 -13.06 -13.45 -16.47
CA LYS A 49 -14.43 -13.77 -16.03
C LYS A 49 -14.46 -14.07 -14.53
N ASP A 50 -13.49 -14.85 -14.04
CA ASP A 50 -13.39 -15.19 -12.62
C ASP A 50 -13.06 -13.94 -11.79
N LEU A 51 -12.15 -13.08 -12.28
CA LEU A 51 -11.82 -11.82 -11.63
C LEU A 51 -13.02 -10.88 -11.55
N ARG A 52 -13.79 -10.73 -12.63
CA ARG A 52 -15.03 -9.92 -12.64
C ARG A 52 -16.06 -10.42 -11.65
N ALA A 53 -16.19 -11.74 -11.48
CA ALA A 53 -17.10 -12.33 -10.50
C ALA A 53 -16.62 -12.13 -9.05
N ALA A 54 -15.31 -12.21 -8.82
CA ALA A 54 -14.72 -12.06 -7.49
C ALA A 54 -14.60 -10.59 -7.04
N ILE A 55 -14.25 -9.69 -7.96
CA ILE A 55 -14.05 -8.25 -7.68
C ILE A 55 -15.37 -7.51 -7.90
N SER A 56 -16.32 -7.73 -7.00
CA SER A 56 -17.52 -6.91 -6.89
C SER A 56 -17.32 -5.92 -5.75
N PHE A 57 -16.96 -4.69 -6.10
CA PHE A 57 -16.71 -3.65 -5.11
C PHE A 57 -17.94 -2.74 -4.96
N HIS A 58 -18.56 -2.82 -3.80
CA HIS A 58 -19.59 -1.89 -3.38
C HIS A 58 -19.16 -1.29 -2.04
N PRO A 59 -18.84 0.01 -1.99
CA PRO A 59 -18.50 0.66 -0.72
C PRO A 59 -19.66 0.50 0.27
N SER A 60 -19.39 -0.04 1.45
CA SER A 60 -20.36 -0.07 2.53
C SER A 60 -20.48 1.34 3.16
N LYS A 61 -21.67 1.67 3.68
CA LYS A 61 -21.87 2.96 4.38
C LYS A 61 -21.07 3.04 5.68
N GLU A 62 -20.77 1.91 6.29
CA GLU A 62 -20.17 1.83 7.64
C GLU A 62 -18.68 1.51 7.63
N GLY A 63 -18.04 1.36 6.47
CA GLY A 63 -16.63 0.96 6.41
C GLY A 63 -16.37 -0.42 7.02
N LEU A 64 -15.19 -0.98 6.74
CA LEU A 64 -14.82 -2.34 7.19
C LEU A 64 -13.80 -2.32 8.33
N GLY A 65 -13.23 -1.16 8.65
CA GLY A 65 -12.08 -1.07 9.54
C GLY A 65 -10.78 -1.62 8.90
N VAL A 66 -9.65 -1.38 9.56
CA VAL A 66 -8.31 -1.67 9.00
C VAL A 66 -8.11 -3.15 8.72
N GLN A 67 -8.43 -4.03 9.67
CA GLN A 67 -8.17 -5.47 9.56
C GLN A 67 -8.96 -6.14 8.42
N GLN A 68 -10.27 -5.89 8.35
CA GLN A 68 -11.10 -6.47 7.29
C GLN A 68 -10.76 -5.88 5.92
N SER A 69 -10.40 -4.59 5.86
CA SER A 69 -9.94 -3.96 4.63
C SER A 69 -8.64 -4.58 4.14
N LEU A 70 -7.68 -4.80 5.02
CA LEU A 70 -6.41 -5.46 4.69
C LEU A 70 -6.66 -6.89 4.18
N GLN A 71 -7.45 -7.68 4.90
CA GLN A 71 -7.79 -9.04 4.47
C GLN A 71 -8.43 -9.04 3.09
N ARG A 72 -9.38 -8.15 2.85
CA ARG A 72 -10.04 -8.03 1.55
C ARG A 72 -9.08 -7.61 0.44
N MET A 73 -8.15 -6.69 0.70
CA MET A 73 -7.09 -6.32 -0.24
C MET A 73 -6.14 -7.48 -0.54
N VAL A 74 -5.79 -8.29 0.45
CA VAL A 74 -5.00 -9.50 0.23
C VAL A 74 -5.75 -10.49 -0.67
N GLU A 75 -7.02 -10.75 -0.42
CA GLU A 75 -7.83 -11.70 -1.17
C GLU A 75 -8.11 -11.24 -2.61
N LEU A 76 -8.49 -9.98 -2.79
CA LEU A 76 -8.99 -9.46 -4.06
C LEU A 76 -7.90 -8.84 -4.93
N PHE A 77 -6.80 -8.38 -4.36
CA PHE A 77 -5.72 -7.75 -5.08
C PHE A 77 -4.42 -8.56 -5.00
N LEU A 78 -3.82 -8.70 -3.81
CA LEU A 78 -2.50 -9.31 -3.66
C LEU A 78 -2.47 -10.76 -4.21
N ASN A 79 -3.42 -11.60 -3.79
CA ASN A 79 -3.51 -12.99 -4.23
C ASN A 79 -3.94 -13.15 -5.69
N LYS A 80 -4.39 -12.09 -6.34
CA LYS A 80 -4.74 -12.07 -7.76
C LYS A 80 -3.70 -11.37 -8.63
N SER A 81 -2.63 -10.87 -8.03
CA SER A 81 -1.56 -10.15 -8.73
C SER A 81 -0.54 -11.11 -9.35
N LEU A 82 -0.01 -10.70 -10.51
CA LEU A 82 1.08 -11.38 -11.18
C LEU A 82 2.39 -11.15 -10.41
N LYS A 83 3.18 -12.19 -10.21
CA LYS A 83 4.51 -12.10 -9.61
C LYS A 83 5.57 -11.80 -10.66
N VAL A 84 5.91 -10.54 -10.83
CA VAL A 84 6.93 -10.12 -11.82
C VAL A 84 8.33 -10.64 -11.51
N HIS A 85 8.61 -10.96 -10.24
CA HIS A 85 9.89 -11.55 -9.80
C HIS A 85 9.98 -13.06 -10.00
N HIS A 86 8.90 -13.72 -10.43
CA HIS A 86 8.90 -15.16 -10.62
C HIS A 86 9.77 -15.56 -11.83
N PRO A 87 10.58 -16.64 -11.76
CA PRO A 87 11.48 -17.05 -12.86
C PRO A 87 10.78 -17.30 -14.20
N HIS A 88 9.49 -17.63 -14.18
CA HIS A 88 8.71 -17.85 -15.40
C HIS A 88 8.00 -16.56 -15.91
N SER A 89 8.20 -15.42 -15.26
CA SER A 89 7.66 -14.14 -15.71
C SER A 89 8.59 -13.53 -16.75
N LEU A 90 8.43 -13.92 -18.00
CA LEU A 90 9.32 -13.55 -19.12
C LEU A 90 8.73 -12.50 -20.05
N ALA A 91 7.45 -12.14 -19.86
CA ALA A 91 6.77 -11.14 -20.66
C ALA A 91 6.75 -9.79 -19.93
N HIS A 92 6.69 -8.71 -20.71
CA HIS A 92 6.65 -7.33 -20.25
C HIS A 92 7.98 -6.80 -19.69
N LEU A 93 8.14 -5.49 -19.70
CA LEU A 93 9.33 -4.79 -19.18
C LEU A 93 9.15 -4.41 -17.73
N HIS A 94 8.73 -5.38 -16.90
CA HIS A 94 8.55 -5.20 -15.46
C HIS A 94 9.73 -5.81 -14.71
N CYS A 95 10.34 -5.02 -13.83
CA CYS A 95 11.34 -5.51 -12.89
C CYS A 95 10.73 -5.61 -11.48
N PRO A 96 11.30 -6.46 -10.61
CA PRO A 96 10.98 -6.44 -9.19
C PRO A 96 11.24 -5.06 -8.58
N THR A 97 10.41 -4.67 -7.62
CA THR A 97 10.60 -3.41 -6.88
C THR A 97 11.79 -3.52 -5.93
N MET A 98 12.52 -2.42 -5.75
CA MET A 98 13.58 -2.36 -4.75
C MET A 98 12.99 -2.25 -3.33
N VAL A 99 13.60 -2.92 -2.36
CA VAL A 99 13.19 -2.84 -0.95
C VAL A 99 13.24 -1.39 -0.44
N MET A 100 14.26 -0.62 -0.85
CA MET A 100 14.37 0.79 -0.47
C MET A 100 13.23 1.66 -1.02
N SER A 101 12.70 1.35 -2.21
CA SER A 101 11.54 2.05 -2.74
C SER A 101 10.29 1.81 -1.89
N GLN A 102 10.09 0.58 -1.38
CA GLN A 102 8.97 0.27 -0.48
C GLN A 102 9.09 1.03 0.85
N ILE A 103 10.31 1.15 1.39
CA ILE A 103 10.56 1.94 2.61
C ILE A 103 10.28 3.42 2.35
N ALA A 104 10.74 3.95 1.22
CA ALA A 104 10.51 5.36 0.85
C ALA A 104 9.02 5.66 0.71
N GLU A 105 8.23 4.78 0.07
CA GLU A 105 6.78 4.93 -0.05
C GLU A 105 6.08 4.96 1.32
N VAL A 106 6.52 4.16 2.27
CA VAL A 106 5.98 4.20 3.65
C VAL A 106 6.21 5.57 4.28
N LEU A 107 7.43 6.13 4.14
CA LEU A 107 7.77 7.45 4.69
C LEU A 107 7.00 8.58 4.00
N ILE A 108 6.92 8.54 2.66
CA ILE A 108 6.20 9.54 1.87
C ILE A 108 4.71 9.55 2.24
N ASN A 109 4.07 8.40 2.28
CA ASN A 109 2.66 8.29 2.60
C ASN A 109 2.36 8.68 4.07
N ALA A 110 3.22 8.30 5.01
CA ALA A 110 3.02 8.63 6.42
C ALA A 110 3.17 10.13 6.71
N THR A 111 4.05 10.83 6.00
CA THR A 111 4.27 12.27 6.20
C THR A 111 3.29 13.14 5.41
N ASN A 112 2.71 12.60 4.33
CA ASN A 112 1.73 13.28 3.48
C ASN A 112 2.10 14.73 3.13
N GLN A 113 3.38 14.96 2.80
CA GLN A 113 3.93 16.27 2.48
C GLN A 113 3.43 16.76 1.13
N SER A 114 3.13 18.07 1.00
CA SER A 114 2.85 18.71 -0.28
C SER A 114 4.10 19.39 -0.83
N MET A 115 4.36 19.22 -2.12
CA MET A 115 5.47 19.88 -2.84
C MET A 115 5.05 21.23 -3.46
N ASP A 116 3.85 21.73 -3.17
CA ASP A 116 3.32 22.98 -3.74
C ASP A 116 4.05 24.22 -3.23
N SER A 117 4.63 24.14 -2.03
CA SER A 117 5.36 25.25 -1.44
C SER A 117 6.45 24.79 -0.48
N TRP A 118 7.46 25.63 -0.31
CA TRP A 118 8.63 25.34 0.53
C TRP A 118 8.31 25.06 2.00
N ASP A 119 7.32 25.70 2.55
CA ASP A 119 6.90 25.55 3.95
C ASP A 119 6.19 24.21 4.20
N GLN A 120 5.61 23.59 3.16
CA GLN A 120 4.89 22.32 3.27
C GLN A 120 5.81 21.10 3.15
N SER A 121 6.94 21.22 2.44
CA SER A 121 7.90 20.12 2.26
C SER A 121 9.33 20.65 2.04
N PRO A 122 9.95 21.33 3.00
CA PRO A 122 11.27 21.95 2.80
C PRO A 122 12.35 20.92 2.48
N ALA A 123 12.36 19.78 3.16
CA ALA A 123 13.34 18.72 2.90
C ALA A 123 13.12 18.04 1.55
N GLY A 124 11.87 17.72 1.21
CA GLY A 124 11.51 17.10 -0.08
C GLY A 124 11.91 17.99 -1.25
N SER A 125 11.58 19.29 -1.18
CA SER A 125 11.92 20.26 -2.22
C SER A 125 13.42 20.40 -2.43
N LEU A 126 14.22 20.41 -1.35
CA LEU A 126 15.68 20.45 -1.46
C LEU A 126 16.27 19.18 -2.06
N MET A 127 15.74 18.00 -1.68
CA MET A 127 16.17 16.72 -2.25
C MET A 127 15.90 16.67 -3.76
N GLU A 128 14.74 17.16 -4.20
CA GLU A 128 14.38 17.23 -5.62
C GLU A 128 15.34 18.15 -6.39
N VAL A 129 15.60 19.35 -5.88
CA VAL A 129 16.57 20.28 -6.51
C VAL A 129 17.95 19.65 -6.62
N GLN A 130 18.46 19.03 -5.55
CA GLN A 130 19.77 18.37 -5.59
C GLN A 130 19.82 17.19 -6.56
N LEU A 131 18.73 16.45 -6.68
CA LEU A 131 18.64 15.34 -7.64
C LEU A 131 18.66 15.87 -9.10
N ILE A 132 17.95 16.96 -9.36
CA ILE A 132 17.93 17.61 -10.69
C ILE A 132 19.33 18.15 -11.03
N ASP A 133 20.00 18.78 -10.06
CA ASP A 133 21.35 19.32 -10.26
C ASP A 133 22.40 18.22 -10.49
N TRP A 134 22.14 17.01 -9.99
CA TRP A 134 23.04 15.86 -10.17
C TRP A 134 22.84 15.16 -11.53
N LEU A 135 21.65 15.20 -12.14
CA LEU A 135 21.33 14.59 -13.43
C LEU A 135 21.91 15.37 -14.62
#